data_377d28e9b4127b0b7a43176e2287dc26
#
_entry.id   377d28e9b4127b0b7a43176e2287dc26
#
_cell.length_a   1.000
_cell.length_b   1.000
_cell.length_c   1.000
_cell.angle_alpha   90.00
_cell.angle_beta   90.00
_cell.angle_gamma   90.00
#
_symmetry.space_group_name_H-M   'P 1'
#
loop_
_entity.id
_entity.type
_entity.pdbx_description
1 polymer ?
#
loop_
_entity_poly.entity_id
_entity_poly.type
_entity_poly.pdbx_seq_one_letter_code
_entity_poly.pdbx_strand_id
1 'polypeptide(L)'
;MPRPPRSGRAVLVLALAALATLGVLAFPPEASAIRFVNYNLLNYDNLNTTRDPAFRTVLTGISGVDVIAVQEVQDQTAMTNFLNNVLNTLEPGAWAQGQFFNDPTQSFNQGLFYRTATMTLVESDTLGSDPRDIAWYRLRPRPYPASSAELSVFVCHFKASTGYETDRLAEATRLRAFMNSFPAGTNMIVSGDLNLYTSTEPAYQELLESQAVNTGRVQDPINMPGSWNNNSSFASIHTQSTRTGYLDPNDGGATGGMDDRFDFVLPTYSLADGEGLDQLAATYKAYGQDGLHFNMSINDPPTNAAVGQIIADALQRASDHLPVALDLQVPAIVSADAALSFGTVIVGATAEQTLTVTNTAVIPADELTYTLTAPAGFTAPAGTQTEPAGGGSNAHAIAMLTSSAGVKAGNLVILSDDPDHPSTNVALGGTVLRHAVPSLAGGVQVLADTLDFGTHEEGGFSNGSVSAFNLGYDALQALLNIYGAVITGGDGRFALVPAFSAVDVGDPAASFTIAFDDSGAATGQDTTYTATLVLSTRDQQGLAGATNLPSLTIHLAATVQQNNQTAVGDQPQVTATLLRANFPNPFLAGTRIRFDLAQEGPVRIQVFDVQGRIL
;
A
#
# COMPACT_ATOMS: atom_id res chain seq x y z
N MET A 1 -19.51 62.51 45.42
CA MET A 1 -19.79 61.09 45.70
C MET A 1 -19.50 60.29 44.43
N PRO A 2 -18.45 59.50 44.36
CA PRO A 2 -18.14 58.66 43.21
C PRO A 2 -18.76 57.24 43.37
N ARG A 3 -19.24 56.69 42.27
CA ARG A 3 -19.77 55.30 42.16
C ARG A 3 -18.68 54.26 42.19
N PRO A 4 -18.93 53.04 42.69
CA PRO A 4 -17.95 52.00 42.75
C PRO A 4 -17.79 51.27 41.39
N PRO A 5 -16.63 50.63 41.14
CA PRO A 5 -16.35 49.97 39.88
C PRO A 5 -16.95 48.54 39.79
N ARG A 6 -17.37 48.16 38.58
CA ARG A 6 -17.88 46.83 38.23
C ARG A 6 -16.73 45.81 38.18
N SER A 7 -16.92 44.70 38.85
CA SER A 7 -16.04 43.53 38.82
C SER A 7 -16.09 42.84 37.45
N GLY A 8 -14.98 42.87 36.73
CA GLY A 8 -14.78 42.07 35.55
C GLY A 8 -14.33 40.65 35.96
N ARG A 9 -15.06 39.64 35.53
CA ARG A 9 -14.63 38.24 35.59
C ARG A 9 -13.58 38.00 34.49
N ALA A 10 -12.34 37.76 34.88
CA ALA A 10 -11.30 37.29 34.00
C ALA A 10 -11.54 35.78 33.73
N VAL A 11 -11.76 35.42 32.47
CA VAL A 11 -11.76 34.04 32.01
C VAL A 11 -10.31 33.71 31.69
N LEU A 12 -9.70 32.86 32.51
CA LEU A 12 -8.35 32.31 32.30
C LEU A 12 -8.44 31.22 31.22
N VAL A 13 -8.04 31.55 29.99
CA VAL A 13 -7.83 30.53 28.93
C VAL A 13 -6.44 29.94 29.13
N LEU A 14 -6.35 28.72 29.66
CA LEU A 14 -5.14 27.92 29.64
C LEU A 14 -4.93 27.41 28.21
N ALA A 15 -4.00 28.01 27.49
CA ALA A 15 -3.45 27.42 26.27
C ALA A 15 -2.43 26.35 26.65
N LEU A 16 -2.80 25.07 26.52
CA LEU A 16 -1.84 23.96 26.55
C LEU A 16 -1.05 23.99 25.23
N ALA A 17 0.18 24.51 25.27
CA ALA A 17 1.14 24.33 24.18
C ALA A 17 1.69 22.88 24.27
N ALA A 18 1.12 21.97 23.49
CA ALA A 18 1.74 20.68 23.23
C ALA A 18 2.93 20.92 22.30
N LEU A 19 4.16 20.87 22.85
CA LEU A 19 5.38 20.75 22.06
C LEU A 19 5.36 19.36 21.42
N ALA A 20 4.86 19.25 20.20
CA ALA A 20 5.14 18.11 19.34
C ALA A 20 6.60 18.24 18.87
N THR A 21 7.52 17.52 19.55
CA THR A 21 8.81 17.21 18.97
C THR A 21 8.54 16.30 17.75
N LEU A 22 8.45 16.89 16.56
CA LEU A 22 8.63 16.16 15.33
C LEU A 22 10.07 15.61 15.36
N GLY A 23 10.22 14.36 15.77
CA GLY A 23 11.37 13.57 15.40
C GLY A 23 11.33 13.49 13.87
N VAL A 24 12.20 14.21 13.19
CA VAL A 24 12.51 13.95 11.80
C VAL A 24 13.08 12.54 11.80
N LEU A 25 12.25 11.55 11.51
CA LEU A 25 12.71 10.25 11.04
C LEU A 25 13.46 10.59 9.75
N ALA A 26 14.80 10.65 9.82
CA ALA A 26 15.63 10.64 8.64
C ALA A 26 15.36 9.28 7.98
N PHE A 27 14.47 9.27 7.00
CA PHE A 27 14.38 8.15 6.07
C PHE A 27 15.76 8.00 5.46
N PRO A 28 16.31 6.77 5.35
CA PRO A 28 17.52 6.57 4.57
C PRO A 28 17.27 7.19 3.19
N PRO A 29 18.28 7.81 2.56
CA PRO A 29 18.10 8.33 1.21
C PRO A 29 17.64 7.17 0.34
N GLU A 30 16.48 7.33 -0.26
CA GLU A 30 15.92 6.37 -1.19
C GLU A 30 16.88 6.25 -2.36
N ALA A 31 17.18 5.02 -2.77
CA ALA A 31 18.13 4.75 -3.83
C ALA A 31 17.62 5.36 -5.14
N SER A 32 18.24 6.46 -5.57
CA SER A 32 18.23 6.88 -6.96
C SER A 32 19.06 5.88 -7.78
N ALA A 33 19.12 6.01 -9.13
CA ALA A 33 19.98 5.19 -9.97
C ALA A 33 21.32 4.89 -9.30
N ILE A 34 21.76 3.64 -9.41
CA ILE A 34 23.09 3.26 -8.94
C ILE A 34 24.08 3.71 -9.99
N ARG A 35 24.92 4.69 -9.68
CA ARG A 35 26.01 5.09 -10.58
C ARG A 35 27.23 4.23 -10.33
N PHE A 36 27.53 3.38 -11.28
CA PHE A 36 28.73 2.56 -11.33
C PHE A 36 29.84 3.25 -12.12
N VAL A 37 31.07 3.25 -11.59
CA VAL A 37 32.25 3.82 -12.25
C VAL A 37 33.37 2.80 -12.24
N ASN A 38 34.02 2.60 -13.38
CA ASN A 38 35.31 1.94 -13.52
C ASN A 38 36.39 2.99 -13.64
N TYR A 39 37.51 2.84 -12.92
CA TYR A 39 38.62 3.81 -13.01
C TYR A 39 39.96 3.13 -12.73
N ASN A 40 40.85 3.02 -13.75
CA ASN A 40 42.25 2.66 -13.54
C ASN A 40 42.94 3.86 -12.88
N LEU A 41 43.57 3.66 -11.72
CA LEU A 41 44.16 4.72 -10.89
C LEU A 41 45.65 5.00 -11.19
N LEU A 42 46.20 4.36 -12.20
CA LEU A 42 47.62 4.48 -12.59
C LEU A 42 48.56 4.33 -11.40
N ASN A 43 49.00 3.12 -11.10
CA ASN A 43 50.02 2.85 -10.08
C ASN A 43 49.77 3.59 -8.75
N TYR A 44 48.53 3.67 -8.31
CA TYR A 44 48.19 4.38 -7.09
C TYR A 44 48.83 3.70 -5.86
N ASP A 45 49.75 4.40 -5.21
CA ASP A 45 50.51 3.95 -4.05
C ASP A 45 50.30 4.85 -2.83
N ASN A 46 50.92 4.51 -1.71
CA ASN A 46 50.88 5.29 -0.48
C ASN A 46 51.80 6.52 -0.46
N LEU A 47 52.61 6.70 -1.48
CA LEU A 47 53.62 7.77 -1.59
C LEU A 47 53.16 8.91 -2.52
N ASN A 48 52.28 8.58 -3.50
CA ASN A 48 51.89 9.52 -4.55
C ASN A 48 50.55 10.23 -4.24
N THR A 49 50.43 10.83 -3.06
CA THR A 49 49.23 11.59 -2.66
C THR A 49 49.07 12.93 -3.35
N THR A 50 50.06 13.33 -4.18
CA THR A 50 50.01 14.59 -4.96
C THR A 50 48.87 14.59 -6.00
N ARG A 51 48.35 13.41 -6.39
CA ARG A 51 47.23 13.26 -7.31
C ARG A 51 45.85 13.28 -6.65
N ASP A 52 45.78 13.13 -5.30
CA ASP A 52 44.51 13.10 -4.56
C ASP A 52 43.59 14.30 -4.84
N PRO A 53 44.06 15.55 -4.93
CA PRO A 53 43.20 16.68 -5.29
C PRO A 53 42.59 16.55 -6.69
N ALA A 54 43.32 15.96 -7.63
CA ALA A 54 42.84 15.75 -9.01
C ALA A 54 41.72 14.68 -9.01
N PHE A 55 41.93 13.53 -8.33
CA PHE A 55 40.87 12.51 -8.16
C PHE A 55 39.62 13.10 -7.52
N ARG A 56 39.76 13.94 -6.48
CA ARG A 56 38.61 14.62 -5.88
C ARG A 56 37.86 15.51 -6.87
N THR A 57 38.57 16.26 -7.67
CA THR A 57 37.98 17.14 -8.71
C THR A 57 37.20 16.31 -9.73
N VAL A 58 37.80 15.22 -10.23
CA VAL A 58 37.17 14.31 -11.19
C VAL A 58 35.87 13.69 -10.60
N LEU A 59 35.95 13.13 -9.39
CA LEU A 59 34.79 12.47 -8.74
C LEU A 59 33.69 13.46 -8.38
N THR A 60 34.01 14.68 -7.99
CA THR A 60 33.04 15.76 -7.81
C THR A 60 32.33 16.08 -9.13
N GLY A 61 33.05 16.07 -10.26
CA GLY A 61 32.47 16.32 -11.58
C GLY A 61 31.55 15.19 -12.07
N ILE A 62 31.89 13.94 -11.78
CA ILE A 62 31.03 12.81 -12.13
C ILE A 62 29.75 12.86 -11.30
N SER A 63 29.82 13.18 -10.01
CA SER A 63 28.75 13.29 -9.01
C SER A 63 27.85 12.03 -8.86
N GLY A 64 27.21 11.87 -7.72
CA GLY A 64 26.23 10.81 -7.49
C GLY A 64 26.77 9.38 -7.66
N VAL A 65 28.08 9.16 -7.50
CA VAL A 65 28.69 7.83 -7.65
C VAL A 65 28.36 6.96 -6.44
N ASP A 66 27.99 5.69 -6.68
CA ASP A 66 27.64 4.72 -5.63
C ASP A 66 28.66 3.58 -5.53
N VAL A 67 29.25 3.18 -6.66
CA VAL A 67 30.24 2.10 -6.73
C VAL A 67 31.40 2.53 -7.64
N ILE A 68 32.63 2.29 -7.18
CA ILE A 68 33.86 2.54 -7.97
C ILE A 68 34.69 1.27 -7.98
N ALA A 69 34.81 0.65 -9.15
CA ALA A 69 35.77 -0.42 -9.41
C ALA A 69 37.10 0.22 -9.84
N VAL A 70 38.20 -0.22 -9.25
CA VAL A 70 39.50 0.36 -9.47
C VAL A 70 40.57 -0.64 -9.87
N GLN A 71 41.51 -0.23 -10.69
CA GLN A 71 42.68 -1.00 -11.09
C GLN A 71 43.96 -0.24 -10.73
N GLU A 72 45.08 -0.93 -10.74
CA GLU A 72 46.40 -0.40 -10.45
C GLU A 72 46.58 0.19 -9.04
N VAL A 73 45.95 -0.41 -8.06
CA VAL A 73 46.23 -0.13 -6.64
C VAL A 73 47.35 -1.04 -6.15
N GLN A 74 48.39 -0.45 -5.59
CA GLN A 74 49.61 -1.23 -5.30
C GLN A 74 49.47 -2.12 -4.06
N ASP A 75 48.88 -1.63 -3.00
CA ASP A 75 48.74 -2.38 -1.75
C ASP A 75 47.50 -1.96 -0.91
N GLN A 76 47.27 -2.65 0.19
CA GLN A 76 46.17 -2.34 1.13
C GLN A 76 46.29 -0.90 1.68
N THR A 77 47.48 -0.37 1.87
CA THR A 77 47.67 1.00 2.37
C THR A 77 47.24 2.03 1.35
N ALA A 78 47.58 1.80 0.08
CA ALA A 78 47.12 2.60 -1.04
C ALA A 78 45.59 2.61 -1.15
N MET A 79 44.96 1.43 -1.03
CA MET A 79 43.51 1.30 -1.02
C MET A 79 42.88 2.13 0.12
N THR A 80 43.43 2.02 1.34
CA THR A 80 42.97 2.78 2.50
C THR A 80 43.21 4.29 2.35
N ASN A 81 44.32 4.68 1.74
CA ASN A 81 44.63 6.10 1.47
C ASN A 81 43.64 6.69 0.47
N PHE A 82 43.32 6.00 -0.61
CA PHE A 82 42.31 6.48 -1.56
C PHE A 82 40.95 6.65 -0.89
N LEU A 83 40.50 5.66 -0.06
CA LEU A 83 39.28 5.77 0.72
C LEU A 83 39.26 7.03 1.60
N ASN A 84 40.33 7.27 2.36
CA ASN A 84 40.35 8.33 3.37
C ASN A 84 40.67 9.71 2.77
N ASN A 85 41.67 9.77 1.89
CA ASN A 85 42.20 11.04 1.37
C ASN A 85 41.41 11.55 0.15
N VAL A 86 40.74 10.64 -0.59
CA VAL A 86 39.94 11.03 -1.76
C VAL A 86 38.46 10.95 -1.41
N LEU A 87 37.93 9.78 -1.18
CA LEU A 87 36.47 9.55 -1.08
C LEU A 87 35.87 10.14 0.20
N ASN A 88 36.39 9.79 1.37
CA ASN A 88 35.90 10.30 2.66
C ASN A 88 36.37 11.74 2.97
N THR A 89 37.26 12.31 2.15
CA THR A 89 37.50 13.75 2.18
C THR A 89 36.40 14.53 1.46
N LEU A 90 35.84 13.99 0.39
CA LEU A 90 34.71 14.59 -0.33
C LEU A 90 33.41 14.44 0.50
N GLU A 91 33.18 13.25 1.05
CA GLU A 91 31.96 12.93 1.81
C GLU A 91 32.33 12.13 3.05
N PRO A 92 32.55 12.80 4.19
CA PRO A 92 33.07 12.18 5.39
C PRO A 92 32.22 11.00 5.89
N GLY A 93 32.83 9.79 5.91
CA GLY A 93 32.22 8.56 6.40
C GLY A 93 31.16 7.93 5.48
N ALA A 94 30.97 8.47 4.26
CA ALA A 94 29.98 7.94 3.33
C ALA A 94 30.44 6.67 2.60
N TRP A 95 31.74 6.44 2.51
CA TRP A 95 32.33 5.40 1.69
C TRP A 95 32.97 4.29 2.51
N ALA A 96 32.90 3.07 1.98
CA ALA A 96 33.65 1.92 2.44
C ALA A 96 34.36 1.24 1.27
N GLN A 97 35.34 0.38 1.57
CA GLN A 97 36.01 -0.45 0.58
C GLN A 97 35.60 -1.93 0.73
N GLY A 98 35.60 -2.66 -0.39
CA GLY A 98 35.58 -4.12 -0.40
C GLY A 98 36.88 -4.71 0.16
N GLN A 99 36.90 -5.99 0.42
CA GLN A 99 38.12 -6.67 0.80
C GLN A 99 39.14 -6.50 -0.33
N PHE A 100 40.35 -6.08 0.02
CA PHE A 100 41.45 -5.98 -0.93
C PHE A 100 42.20 -7.31 -0.98
N PHE A 101 42.38 -7.83 -2.19
CA PHE A 101 43.12 -9.06 -2.42
C PHE A 101 44.50 -8.67 -2.98
N ASN A 102 45.52 -8.86 -2.17
CA ASN A 102 46.89 -8.53 -2.53
C ASN A 102 47.57 -9.74 -3.14
N ASP A 103 47.84 -9.72 -4.44
CA ASP A 103 48.76 -10.67 -5.08
C ASP A 103 50.20 -10.18 -4.86
N PRO A 104 50.99 -10.85 -4.02
CA PRO A 104 52.34 -10.40 -3.71
C PRO A 104 53.30 -10.53 -4.91
N THR A 105 52.89 -11.19 -5.97
CA THR A 105 53.67 -11.36 -7.20
C THR A 105 53.42 -10.24 -8.20
N GLN A 106 52.39 -9.44 -7.96
CA GLN A 106 51.94 -8.33 -8.83
C GLN A 106 51.89 -7.02 -8.05
N SER A 107 52.21 -5.93 -8.77
CA SER A 107 52.11 -4.56 -8.25
C SER A 107 50.88 -3.80 -8.71
N PHE A 108 49.93 -4.47 -9.37
CA PHE A 108 48.75 -3.86 -9.98
C PHE A 108 47.50 -4.62 -9.60
N ASN A 109 47.04 -4.39 -8.38
CA ASN A 109 45.85 -5.08 -7.85
C ASN A 109 44.57 -4.30 -8.17
N GLN A 110 43.44 -4.95 -8.01
CA GLN A 110 42.12 -4.39 -8.21
C GLN A 110 41.40 -4.23 -6.89
N GLY A 111 40.45 -3.31 -6.85
CA GLY A 111 39.64 -3.05 -5.66
C GLY A 111 38.27 -2.49 -6.00
N LEU A 112 37.46 -2.30 -4.95
CA LEU A 112 36.15 -1.71 -5.10
C LEU A 112 35.84 -0.82 -3.89
N PHE A 113 35.24 0.33 -4.14
CA PHE A 113 34.66 1.21 -3.15
C PHE A 113 33.16 1.32 -3.37
N TYR A 114 32.42 1.48 -2.30
CA TYR A 114 30.97 1.64 -2.38
C TYR A 114 30.45 2.64 -1.35
N ARG A 115 29.35 3.32 -1.70
CA ARG A 115 28.65 4.25 -0.80
C ARG A 115 27.78 3.47 0.16
N THR A 116 27.99 3.61 1.46
CA THR A 116 27.29 2.81 2.50
C THR A 116 25.82 3.17 2.67
N ALA A 117 25.40 4.37 2.22
CA ALA A 117 24.01 4.79 2.25
C ALA A 117 23.14 4.07 1.20
N THR A 118 23.71 3.78 0.02
CA THR A 118 23.00 3.21 -1.12
C THR A 118 23.31 1.73 -1.38
N MET A 119 24.47 1.25 -0.90
CA MET A 119 24.94 -0.11 -1.16
C MET A 119 25.32 -0.84 0.13
N THR A 120 25.17 -2.15 0.10
CA THR A 120 25.68 -3.07 1.14
C THR A 120 26.60 -4.08 0.47
N LEU A 121 27.80 -4.27 1.00
CA LEU A 121 28.69 -5.36 0.57
C LEU A 121 28.20 -6.66 1.21
N VAL A 122 27.90 -7.64 0.36
CA VAL A 122 27.40 -8.97 0.76
C VAL A 122 28.56 -9.96 0.85
N GLU A 123 29.45 -9.94 -0.15
CA GLU A 123 30.55 -10.88 -0.27
C GLU A 123 31.72 -10.27 -1.03
N SER A 124 32.93 -10.74 -0.74
CA SER A 124 34.15 -10.42 -1.48
C SER A 124 34.96 -11.69 -1.63
N ASP A 125 35.45 -11.95 -2.84
CA ASP A 125 36.30 -13.09 -3.15
C ASP A 125 37.23 -12.77 -4.32
N THR A 126 38.05 -13.69 -4.73
CA THR A 126 38.96 -13.55 -5.88
C THR A 126 38.92 -14.80 -6.74
N LEU A 127 38.98 -14.61 -8.05
CA LEU A 127 39.18 -15.65 -9.03
C LEU A 127 40.65 -15.62 -9.46
N GLY A 128 41.39 -16.67 -9.10
CA GLY A 128 42.79 -16.79 -9.51
C GLY A 128 42.93 -16.75 -11.04
N SER A 129 43.76 -15.88 -11.56
CA SER A 129 44.07 -15.71 -12.97
C SER A 129 45.55 -15.36 -13.14
N ASP A 130 46.09 -15.54 -14.34
CA ASP A 130 47.46 -15.20 -14.69
C ASP A 130 47.43 -14.22 -15.86
N PRO A 131 48.06 -13.05 -15.75
CA PRO A 131 49.01 -12.64 -14.73
C PRO A 131 48.43 -12.01 -13.47
N ARG A 132 47.13 -11.69 -13.42
CA ARG A 132 46.49 -11.01 -12.28
C ARG A 132 45.21 -11.70 -11.87
N ASP A 133 44.98 -11.80 -10.57
CA ASP A 133 43.70 -12.27 -10.03
C ASP A 133 42.58 -11.30 -10.37
N ILE A 134 41.37 -11.81 -10.58
CA ILE A 134 40.17 -11.02 -10.81
C ILE A 134 39.44 -10.88 -9.47
N ALA A 135 39.33 -9.66 -8.97
CA ALA A 135 38.57 -9.42 -7.75
C ALA A 135 37.07 -9.44 -8.02
N TRP A 136 36.34 -10.12 -7.15
CA TRP A 136 34.89 -10.24 -7.25
C TRP A 136 34.21 -9.75 -5.98
N TYR A 137 33.15 -8.93 -6.17
CA TYR A 137 32.36 -8.34 -5.10
C TYR A 137 30.90 -8.50 -5.37
N ARG A 138 30.12 -8.93 -4.36
CA ARG A 138 28.69 -8.95 -4.43
C ARG A 138 28.11 -7.84 -3.57
N LEU A 139 27.37 -6.96 -4.20
CA LEU A 139 26.76 -5.77 -3.62
C LEU A 139 25.25 -5.90 -3.66
N ARG A 140 24.58 -5.26 -2.71
CA ARG A 140 23.12 -5.18 -2.67
C ARG A 140 22.69 -3.72 -2.53
N PRO A 141 21.83 -3.21 -3.44
CA PRO A 141 21.24 -1.88 -3.30
C PRO A 141 20.37 -1.78 -2.05
N ARG A 142 20.32 -0.61 -1.43
CA ARG A 142 19.39 -0.32 -0.36
C ARG A 142 18.16 0.39 -0.94
N PRO A 143 16.92 0.10 -0.47
CA PRO A 143 16.57 -0.74 0.68
C PRO A 143 16.25 -2.22 0.33
N TYR A 144 16.72 -2.76 -0.77
CA TYR A 144 16.33 -4.08 -1.31
C TYR A 144 17.00 -5.24 -0.54
N PRO A 145 16.30 -6.02 0.31
CA PRO A 145 16.86 -7.20 0.99
C PRO A 145 16.94 -8.45 0.13
N ALA A 146 16.20 -8.53 -0.99
CA ALA A 146 16.17 -9.72 -1.84
C ALA A 146 17.51 -9.97 -2.56
N SER A 147 17.90 -11.24 -2.66
CA SER A 147 19.11 -11.63 -3.39
C SER A 147 19.01 -11.44 -4.90
N SER A 148 17.81 -11.37 -5.47
CA SER A 148 17.56 -11.05 -6.88
C SER A 148 17.91 -9.60 -7.25
N ALA A 149 17.97 -8.70 -6.25
CA ALA A 149 18.45 -7.33 -6.44
C ALA A 149 19.97 -7.19 -6.29
N GLU A 150 20.71 -8.28 -6.02
CA GLU A 150 22.17 -8.22 -5.85
C GLU A 150 22.88 -8.05 -7.20
N LEU A 151 24.02 -7.37 -7.15
CA LEU A 151 24.93 -7.09 -8.26
C LEU A 151 26.28 -7.71 -7.96
N SER A 152 26.75 -8.64 -8.81
CA SER A 152 28.10 -9.17 -8.76
C SER A 152 29.01 -8.39 -9.69
N VAL A 153 30.09 -7.81 -9.17
CA VAL A 153 31.06 -7.00 -9.90
C VAL A 153 32.38 -7.76 -9.99
N PHE A 154 32.85 -8.01 -11.21
CA PHE A 154 34.13 -8.59 -11.49
C PHE A 154 35.09 -7.48 -11.95
N VAL A 155 36.07 -7.18 -11.12
CA VAL A 155 37.05 -6.13 -11.40
C VAL A 155 38.30 -6.75 -12.02
N CYS A 156 38.53 -6.41 -13.28
CA CYS A 156 39.57 -7.02 -14.12
C CYS A 156 40.68 -6.00 -14.45
N HIS A 157 41.89 -6.54 -14.63
CA HIS A 157 42.98 -5.81 -15.31
C HIS A 157 43.74 -6.84 -16.14
N PHE A 158 43.29 -7.03 -17.39
CA PHE A 158 43.84 -8.03 -18.29
C PHE A 158 45.29 -7.70 -18.73
N LYS A 159 45.97 -8.69 -19.27
CA LYS A 159 47.37 -8.56 -19.71
C LYS A 159 47.54 -7.46 -20.74
N ALA A 160 48.36 -6.48 -20.39
CA ALA A 160 48.69 -5.35 -21.24
C ALA A 160 49.60 -5.73 -22.43
N SER A 161 49.61 -4.92 -23.45
CA SER A 161 50.46 -4.89 -24.64
C SER A 161 49.98 -5.79 -25.77
N THR A 162 50.35 -5.44 -26.98
CA THR A 162 50.14 -6.26 -28.18
C THR A 162 50.99 -7.52 -28.13
N GLY A 163 50.54 -8.64 -28.76
CA GLY A 163 51.20 -9.91 -28.74
C GLY A 163 50.81 -10.82 -27.55
N TYR A 164 49.93 -10.33 -26.64
CA TYR A 164 49.44 -11.07 -25.50
C TYR A 164 47.91 -11.40 -25.59
N GLU A 165 47.39 -11.46 -26.83
CA GLU A 165 45.99 -11.75 -27.11
C GLU A 165 45.57 -13.12 -26.58
N THR A 166 46.50 -14.11 -26.57
CA THR A 166 46.28 -15.44 -26.03
C THR A 166 46.15 -15.43 -24.51
N ASP A 167 46.92 -14.60 -23.82
CA ASP A 167 46.87 -14.47 -22.37
C ASP A 167 45.53 -13.83 -21.97
N ARG A 168 45.12 -12.75 -22.63
CA ARG A 168 43.79 -12.15 -22.44
C ARG A 168 42.65 -13.11 -22.73
N LEU A 169 42.76 -13.95 -23.75
CA LEU A 169 41.78 -15.02 -24.00
C LEU A 169 41.69 -16.01 -22.83
N ALA A 170 42.83 -16.40 -22.24
CA ALA A 170 42.84 -17.33 -21.10
C ALA A 170 42.17 -16.69 -19.87
N GLU A 171 42.42 -15.39 -19.59
CA GLU A 171 41.77 -14.61 -18.54
C GLU A 171 40.25 -14.54 -18.79
N ALA A 172 39.82 -14.15 -20.01
CA ALA A 172 38.41 -14.08 -20.40
C ALA A 172 37.67 -15.41 -20.30
N THR A 173 38.31 -16.51 -20.76
CA THR A 173 37.72 -17.87 -20.70
C THR A 173 37.50 -18.31 -19.25
N ARG A 174 38.48 -18.07 -18.38
CA ARG A 174 38.37 -18.39 -16.96
C ARG A 174 37.25 -17.59 -16.30
N LEU A 175 37.20 -16.28 -16.53
CA LEU A 175 36.15 -15.38 -16.03
C LEU A 175 34.76 -15.84 -16.52
N ARG A 176 34.62 -16.08 -17.83
CA ARG A 176 33.36 -16.51 -18.43
C ARG A 176 32.86 -17.84 -17.86
N ALA A 177 33.77 -18.81 -17.69
CA ALA A 177 33.43 -20.10 -17.10
C ALA A 177 32.96 -19.98 -15.65
N PHE A 178 33.62 -19.13 -14.86
CA PHE A 178 33.21 -18.82 -13.50
C PHE A 178 31.84 -18.12 -13.43
N MET A 179 31.61 -17.09 -14.23
CA MET A 179 30.34 -16.41 -14.33
C MET A 179 29.20 -17.33 -14.80
N ASN A 180 29.48 -18.27 -15.68
CA ASN A 180 28.52 -19.29 -16.13
C ASN A 180 28.13 -20.30 -15.05
N SER A 181 28.86 -20.39 -13.92
CA SER A 181 28.52 -21.25 -12.79
C SER A 181 27.45 -20.63 -11.84
N PHE A 182 27.14 -19.37 -12.01
CA PHE A 182 26.10 -18.69 -11.22
C PHE A 182 24.70 -19.11 -11.70
N PRO A 183 23.66 -18.96 -10.87
CA PRO A 183 22.28 -19.17 -11.28
C PRO A 183 21.89 -18.28 -12.47
N ALA A 184 21.03 -18.79 -13.35
CA ALA A 184 20.49 -17.99 -14.45
C ALA A 184 19.76 -16.74 -13.89
N GLY A 185 19.91 -15.60 -14.57
CA GLY A 185 19.32 -14.33 -14.12
C GLY A 185 20.17 -13.59 -13.06
N THR A 186 21.37 -14.09 -12.72
CA THR A 186 22.27 -13.34 -11.82
C THR A 186 22.75 -12.06 -12.50
N ASN A 187 22.58 -10.91 -11.82
CA ASN A 187 23.05 -9.61 -12.29
C ASN A 187 24.55 -9.49 -12.10
N MET A 188 25.30 -9.34 -13.21
CA MET A 188 26.75 -9.29 -13.17
C MET A 188 27.31 -8.18 -14.08
N ILE A 189 28.39 -7.54 -13.64
CA ILE A 189 29.18 -6.59 -14.42
C ILE A 189 30.62 -7.07 -14.48
N VAL A 190 31.18 -7.17 -15.67
CA VAL A 190 32.62 -7.22 -15.91
C VAL A 190 33.10 -5.79 -16.09
N SER A 191 34.02 -5.35 -15.27
CA SER A 191 34.52 -3.98 -15.26
C SER A 191 36.03 -3.97 -15.14
N GLY A 192 36.68 -3.13 -15.90
CA GLY A 192 38.13 -2.98 -15.76
C GLY A 192 38.84 -2.46 -17.01
N ASP A 193 40.16 -2.39 -16.87
CA ASP A 193 41.11 -2.23 -17.96
C ASP A 193 41.31 -3.62 -18.59
N LEU A 194 40.65 -3.86 -19.71
CA LEU A 194 40.73 -5.14 -20.41
C LEU A 194 41.85 -5.19 -21.47
N ASN A 195 42.53 -4.08 -21.69
CA ASN A 195 43.66 -3.96 -22.63
C ASN A 195 43.36 -4.52 -24.05
N LEU A 196 42.11 -4.35 -24.51
CA LEU A 196 41.61 -4.87 -25.80
C LEU A 196 41.82 -3.82 -26.90
N TYR A 197 42.49 -4.19 -27.97
CA TYR A 197 42.80 -3.29 -29.10
C TYR A 197 41.73 -3.29 -30.19
N THR A 198 40.93 -4.38 -30.26
CA THR A 198 39.91 -4.54 -31.31
C THR A 198 38.79 -5.45 -30.85
N SER A 199 37.60 -5.20 -31.37
CA SER A 199 36.43 -6.08 -31.12
C SER A 199 36.57 -7.50 -31.68
N THR A 200 37.54 -7.75 -32.57
CA THR A 200 37.81 -9.09 -33.09
C THR A 200 38.81 -9.86 -32.24
N GLU A 201 39.32 -9.31 -31.15
CA GLU A 201 40.14 -10.08 -30.23
C GLU A 201 39.37 -11.23 -29.64
N PRO A 202 40.00 -12.47 -29.57
CA PRO A 202 39.31 -13.63 -29.01
C PRO A 202 38.79 -13.44 -27.60
N ALA A 203 39.46 -12.65 -26.74
CA ALA A 203 39.04 -12.34 -25.39
C ALA A 203 37.71 -11.53 -25.36
N TYR A 204 37.56 -10.52 -26.25
CA TYR A 204 36.31 -9.79 -26.37
C TYR A 204 35.17 -10.68 -26.86
N GLN A 205 35.44 -11.50 -27.87
CA GLN A 205 34.46 -12.44 -28.41
C GLN A 205 34.06 -13.52 -27.38
N GLU A 206 35.00 -14.04 -26.59
CA GLU A 206 34.74 -15.00 -25.50
C GLU A 206 33.75 -14.45 -24.49
N LEU A 207 33.83 -13.16 -24.13
CA LEU A 207 32.92 -12.51 -23.18
C LEU A 207 31.53 -12.29 -23.78
N LEU A 208 31.41 -11.91 -25.07
CA LEU A 208 30.17 -11.46 -25.70
C LEU A 208 29.42 -12.52 -26.51
N GLU A 209 30.13 -13.55 -27.07
CA GLU A 209 29.50 -14.54 -27.92
C GLU A 209 28.60 -15.51 -27.13
N SER A 210 27.57 -16.02 -27.82
CA SER A 210 26.65 -17.00 -27.23
C SER A 210 27.34 -18.38 -27.15
N GLN A 211 27.22 -19.00 -25.99
CA GLN A 211 27.72 -20.35 -25.69
C GLN A 211 26.58 -21.27 -25.25
N ALA A 212 26.90 -22.53 -24.90
CA ALA A 212 25.91 -23.47 -24.37
C ALA A 212 25.27 -22.98 -23.03
N VAL A 213 26.06 -22.28 -22.20
CA VAL A 213 25.61 -21.60 -20.99
C VAL A 213 25.90 -20.10 -21.16
N ASN A 214 24.91 -19.29 -20.92
CA ASN A 214 24.99 -17.84 -21.17
C ASN A 214 24.74 -16.98 -19.90
N THR A 215 24.76 -17.56 -18.71
CA THR A 215 24.59 -16.81 -17.45
C THR A 215 25.62 -15.67 -17.34
N GLY A 216 26.89 -15.96 -17.67
CA GLY A 216 27.98 -15.00 -17.67
C GLY A 216 28.18 -14.25 -18.99
N ARG A 217 27.28 -14.34 -19.94
CA ARG A 217 27.37 -13.61 -21.19
C ARG A 217 27.14 -12.12 -20.95
N VAL A 218 28.11 -11.32 -21.34
CA VAL A 218 27.99 -9.85 -21.25
C VAL A 218 27.68 -9.21 -22.60
N GLN A 219 27.31 -7.96 -22.58
CA GLN A 219 27.13 -7.10 -23.75
C GLN A 219 27.93 -5.81 -23.61
N ASP A 220 28.25 -5.20 -24.73
CA ASP A 220 28.88 -3.89 -24.78
C ASP A 220 27.79 -2.83 -25.00
N PRO A 221 27.48 -1.96 -24.02
CA PRO A 221 26.41 -0.97 -24.13
C PRO A 221 26.60 0.03 -25.27
N ILE A 222 27.85 0.32 -25.68
CA ILE A 222 28.12 1.23 -26.79
C ILE A 222 27.89 0.54 -28.15
N ASN A 223 28.14 -0.76 -28.24
CA ASN A 223 28.06 -1.55 -29.48
C ASN A 223 28.75 -0.87 -30.70
N MET A 224 30.00 -0.46 -30.52
CA MET A 224 30.87 0.12 -31.58
C MET A 224 32.01 -0.84 -31.89
N PRO A 225 31.78 -1.92 -32.65
CA PRO A 225 32.80 -2.90 -32.98
C PRO A 225 33.81 -2.32 -34.02
N GLY A 226 35.07 -2.69 -33.88
CA GLY A 226 36.12 -2.29 -34.82
C GLY A 226 37.52 -2.40 -34.21
N SER A 227 38.53 -1.87 -34.91
CA SER A 227 39.88 -1.68 -34.40
C SER A 227 39.94 -0.32 -33.70
N TRP A 228 40.04 -0.33 -32.39
CA TRP A 228 39.97 0.89 -31.56
C TRP A 228 41.32 1.60 -31.46
N ASN A 229 42.41 0.83 -31.39
CA ASN A 229 43.75 1.37 -31.20
C ASN A 229 44.14 2.32 -32.35
N ASN A 230 44.57 3.49 -31.98
CA ASN A 230 45.07 4.56 -32.86
C ASN A 230 44.15 4.81 -34.09
N ASN A 231 42.84 4.85 -33.85
CA ASN A 231 41.84 5.00 -34.90
C ASN A 231 40.88 6.16 -34.58
N SER A 232 41.02 7.26 -35.28
CA SER A 232 40.22 8.47 -35.09
C SER A 232 38.70 8.28 -35.27
N SER A 233 38.26 7.22 -35.99
CA SER A 233 36.84 6.88 -36.12
C SER A 233 36.20 6.47 -34.79
N PHE A 234 36.99 6.09 -33.80
CA PHE A 234 36.58 5.71 -32.47
C PHE A 234 36.97 6.73 -31.39
N ALA A 235 37.43 7.94 -31.79
CA ALA A 235 37.89 8.96 -30.85
C ALA A 235 36.88 9.23 -29.70
N SER A 236 35.58 9.12 -29.96
CA SER A 236 34.53 9.38 -28.97
C SER A 236 34.41 8.32 -27.87
N ILE A 237 35.11 7.20 -27.99
CA ILE A 237 35.04 6.08 -27.02
C ILE A 237 36.41 5.69 -26.46
N HIS A 238 37.50 6.39 -26.83
CA HIS A 238 38.82 6.14 -26.27
C HIS A 238 38.86 6.51 -24.78
N THR A 239 39.62 5.73 -24.01
CA THR A 239 39.76 5.89 -22.55
C THR A 239 41.20 6.12 -22.11
N GLN A 240 42.20 5.86 -22.97
CA GLN A 240 43.66 6.04 -22.74
C GLN A 240 44.32 6.64 -24.00
N SER A 241 45.40 7.42 -23.91
CA SER A 241 45.97 8.02 -22.72
C SER A 241 45.54 9.47 -22.57
N THR A 242 45.21 9.89 -21.36
CA THR A 242 44.83 11.30 -21.04
C THR A 242 45.98 12.30 -21.30
N ARG A 243 47.18 11.82 -21.59
CA ARG A 243 48.43 12.62 -21.69
C ARG A 243 49.32 12.18 -22.85
N THR A 244 50.06 13.12 -23.41
CA THR A 244 51.08 12.85 -24.45
C THR A 244 52.48 12.64 -23.89
N GLY A 245 52.70 12.88 -22.58
CA GLY A 245 54.00 12.74 -21.92
C GLY A 245 53.83 12.49 -20.41
N TYR A 246 54.87 11.96 -19.78
CA TYR A 246 54.87 11.76 -18.32
C TYR A 246 54.77 13.09 -17.56
N LEU A 247 53.96 13.16 -16.53
CA LEU A 247 53.86 14.31 -15.63
C LEU A 247 54.88 14.23 -14.50
N ASP A 248 55.17 13.00 -14.04
CA ASP A 248 56.23 12.68 -13.09
C ASP A 248 57.04 11.51 -13.64
N PRO A 249 58.39 11.55 -13.63
CA PRO A 249 59.22 10.44 -14.12
C PRO A 249 58.94 9.10 -13.45
N ASN A 250 58.32 9.09 -12.27
CA ASN A 250 58.05 7.91 -11.46
C ASN A 250 56.58 7.46 -11.53
N ASP A 251 55.70 8.19 -12.22
CA ASP A 251 54.29 7.80 -12.25
C ASP A 251 54.00 6.62 -13.21
N GLY A 252 54.92 6.35 -14.15
CA GLY A 252 54.75 5.31 -15.17
C GLY A 252 53.60 5.64 -16.12
N GLY A 253 52.85 4.61 -16.56
CA GLY A 253 51.66 4.75 -17.36
C GLY A 253 51.91 4.94 -18.86
N ALA A 254 50.82 5.10 -19.61
CA ALA A 254 50.84 5.32 -21.04
C ALA A 254 51.00 6.82 -21.38
N THR A 255 51.57 7.04 -22.54
CA THR A 255 51.69 8.37 -23.19
C THR A 255 51.30 8.21 -24.65
N GLY A 256 51.10 9.31 -25.37
CA GLY A 256 50.73 9.25 -26.79
C GLY A 256 49.43 9.97 -27.09
N GLY A 257 48.64 10.25 -26.07
CA GLY A 257 47.35 10.90 -26.20
C GLY A 257 46.20 9.92 -26.31
N MET A 258 44.99 10.46 -26.45
CA MET A 258 43.74 9.66 -26.47
C MET A 258 43.60 8.86 -27.76
N ASP A 259 43.96 7.57 -27.75
CA ASP A 259 43.93 6.73 -28.94
C ASP A 259 43.52 5.25 -28.71
N ASP A 260 43.27 4.84 -27.45
CA ASP A 260 42.89 3.47 -27.09
C ASP A 260 41.61 3.41 -26.27
N ARG A 261 40.83 2.35 -26.50
CA ARG A 261 39.66 1.96 -25.65
C ARG A 261 40.02 0.73 -24.83
N PHE A 262 40.50 0.90 -23.61
CA PHE A 262 40.93 -0.19 -22.75
C PHE A 262 39.98 -0.44 -21.56
N ASP A 263 39.25 0.59 -21.14
CA ASP A 263 38.35 0.54 -19.99
C ASP A 263 36.93 0.21 -20.42
N PHE A 264 36.36 -0.79 -19.79
CA PHE A 264 35.03 -1.33 -20.10
C PHE A 264 34.18 -1.46 -18.84
N VAL A 265 32.87 -1.30 -19.01
CA VAL A 265 31.81 -1.73 -18.10
C VAL A 265 30.84 -2.55 -18.93
N LEU A 266 30.88 -3.87 -18.76
CA LEU A 266 30.14 -4.83 -19.58
C LEU A 266 29.11 -5.56 -18.70
N PRO A 267 27.83 -5.17 -18.71
CA PRO A 267 26.77 -5.86 -17.97
C PRO A 267 26.37 -7.16 -18.66
N THR A 268 25.88 -8.15 -17.87
CA THR A 268 25.21 -9.33 -18.40
C THR A 268 23.85 -9.00 -18.99
N TYR A 269 23.28 -9.92 -19.76
CA TYR A 269 21.95 -9.75 -20.35
C TYR A 269 20.82 -9.67 -19.31
N SER A 270 21.01 -10.19 -18.09
CA SER A 270 20.11 -9.99 -16.97
C SER A 270 20.01 -8.53 -16.47
N LEU A 271 20.98 -7.70 -16.84
CA LEU A 271 20.95 -6.24 -16.61
C LEU A 271 20.51 -5.47 -17.87
N ALA A 272 19.80 -6.12 -18.80
CA ALA A 272 19.34 -5.53 -20.05
C ALA A 272 18.06 -6.23 -20.57
N ASP A 273 17.29 -6.84 -19.69
CA ASP A 273 16.04 -7.53 -20.03
C ASP A 273 14.81 -6.66 -19.80
N GLY A 274 14.99 -5.49 -19.22
CA GLY A 274 13.94 -4.50 -18.96
C GLY A 274 13.25 -4.68 -17.61
N GLU A 275 13.79 -5.57 -16.75
CA GLU A 275 13.16 -5.94 -15.49
C GLU A 275 14.10 -5.73 -14.30
N GLY A 276 13.57 -5.21 -13.21
CA GLY A 276 14.25 -5.13 -11.93
C GLY A 276 15.49 -4.20 -11.93
N LEU A 277 16.66 -4.78 -11.57
CA LEU A 277 17.94 -4.08 -11.66
C LEU A 277 18.42 -4.13 -13.10
N ASP A 278 18.42 -3.00 -13.81
CA ASP A 278 18.75 -2.95 -15.23
C ASP A 278 19.64 -1.77 -15.60
N GLN A 279 20.44 -1.91 -16.68
CA GLN A 279 21.32 -0.87 -17.14
C GLN A 279 20.56 0.26 -17.86
N LEU A 280 21.00 1.48 -17.63
CA LEU A 280 20.58 2.63 -18.42
C LEU A 280 21.63 2.89 -19.50
N ALA A 281 21.63 2.09 -20.57
CA ALA A 281 22.69 2.05 -21.60
C ALA A 281 23.03 3.45 -22.17
N ALA A 282 22.05 4.37 -22.24
CA ALA A 282 22.25 5.74 -22.69
C ALA A 282 23.15 6.57 -21.77
N THR A 283 23.41 6.13 -20.54
CA THR A 283 24.29 6.80 -19.57
C THR A 283 25.74 6.36 -19.65
N TYR A 284 26.02 5.27 -20.40
CA TYR A 284 27.38 4.78 -20.59
C TYR A 284 28.27 5.83 -21.24
N LYS A 285 29.38 6.17 -20.61
CA LYS A 285 30.33 7.14 -21.15
C LYS A 285 31.71 7.02 -20.52
N ALA A 286 32.75 7.24 -21.32
CA ALA A 286 34.07 7.62 -20.83
C ALA A 286 34.01 9.08 -20.41
N TYR A 287 34.12 9.36 -19.10
CA TYR A 287 33.91 10.68 -18.55
C TYR A 287 35.10 11.61 -18.91
N GLY A 288 34.80 12.70 -19.61
CA GLY A 288 35.76 13.63 -20.14
C GLY A 288 36.04 13.43 -21.64
N GLN A 289 35.58 12.31 -22.23
CA GLN A 289 35.78 12.09 -23.68
C GLN A 289 34.81 12.96 -24.49
N ASP A 290 35.38 13.82 -25.35
CA ASP A 290 34.63 14.71 -26.27
C ASP A 290 34.82 14.40 -27.76
N GLY A 291 35.68 13.43 -28.08
CA GLY A 291 36.00 13.02 -29.46
C GLY A 291 36.94 13.97 -30.20
N LEU A 292 37.45 15.03 -29.54
CA LEU A 292 38.25 16.08 -30.17
C LEU A 292 39.74 15.97 -29.86
N HIS A 293 40.14 15.12 -28.91
CA HIS A 293 41.51 15.01 -28.42
C HIS A 293 42.22 13.74 -28.90
N PHE A 294 41.89 13.26 -30.10
CA PHE A 294 42.57 12.08 -30.68
C PHE A 294 44.08 12.31 -30.81
N ASN A 295 44.92 11.44 -30.26
CA ASN A 295 46.39 11.54 -30.17
C ASN A 295 46.87 12.84 -29.47
N MET A 296 46.06 13.41 -28.57
CA MET A 296 46.34 14.62 -27.82
C MET A 296 46.13 14.38 -26.33
N SER A 297 46.71 15.23 -25.48
CA SER A 297 46.33 15.25 -24.07
C SER A 297 44.89 15.74 -23.94
N ILE A 298 44.12 15.15 -23.01
CA ILE A 298 42.69 15.43 -22.83
C ILE A 298 42.38 16.91 -22.50
N ASN A 299 43.41 17.67 -22.06
CA ASN A 299 43.34 19.08 -21.69
C ASN A 299 44.03 20.02 -22.68
N ASP A 300 44.55 19.51 -23.81
CA ASP A 300 45.11 20.35 -24.87
C ASP A 300 44.01 21.22 -25.54
N PRO A 301 44.37 22.30 -26.22
CA PRO A 301 43.39 23.01 -27.05
C PRO A 301 42.89 22.16 -28.22
N PRO A 302 41.58 22.22 -28.54
CA PRO A 302 40.54 23.09 -27.99
C PRO A 302 40.14 22.70 -26.58
N THR A 303 39.59 23.63 -25.79
CA THR A 303 39.01 23.31 -24.46
C THR A 303 38.07 22.13 -24.53
N ASN A 304 38.24 21.18 -23.65
CA ASN A 304 37.43 19.97 -23.60
C ASN A 304 35.93 20.32 -23.50
N ALA A 305 35.17 19.90 -24.51
CA ALA A 305 33.76 20.24 -24.65
C ALA A 305 32.83 19.42 -23.71
N ALA A 306 33.30 18.25 -23.25
CA ALA A 306 32.49 17.37 -22.39
C ALA A 306 32.48 17.83 -20.92
N VAL A 307 33.62 18.33 -20.42
CA VAL A 307 33.79 18.58 -18.96
C VAL A 307 34.42 19.96 -18.66
N GLY A 308 34.91 20.66 -19.65
CA GLY A 308 35.62 21.94 -19.49
C GLY A 308 37.05 21.78 -18.97
N GLN A 309 37.80 22.87 -18.98
CA GLN A 309 39.25 22.84 -18.73
C GLN A 309 39.64 22.34 -17.33
N ILE A 310 38.93 22.80 -16.30
CA ILE A 310 39.28 22.45 -14.90
C ILE A 310 39.24 20.94 -14.67
N ILE A 311 38.20 20.27 -15.17
CA ILE A 311 38.06 18.82 -15.03
C ILE A 311 39.01 18.09 -15.98
N ALA A 312 39.25 18.61 -17.21
CA ALA A 312 40.21 18.04 -18.15
C ALA A 312 41.63 18.05 -17.58
N ASP A 313 42.05 19.16 -16.93
CA ASP A 313 43.34 19.27 -16.23
C ASP A 313 43.42 18.26 -15.07
N ALA A 314 42.31 18.05 -14.35
CA ALA A 314 42.27 17.08 -13.28
C ALA A 314 42.32 15.63 -13.80
N LEU A 315 41.65 15.31 -14.90
CA LEU A 315 41.71 14.00 -15.56
C LEU A 315 43.14 13.66 -16.01
N GLN A 316 43.78 14.58 -16.70
CA GLN A 316 45.18 14.41 -17.13
C GLN A 316 46.10 14.12 -15.94
N ARG A 317 45.92 14.84 -14.82
CA ARG A 317 46.76 14.70 -13.63
C ARG A 317 46.45 13.46 -12.81
N ALA A 318 45.16 13.03 -12.74
CA ALA A 318 44.72 11.95 -11.90
C ALA A 318 45.22 10.59 -12.41
N SER A 319 45.02 10.29 -13.67
CA SER A 319 45.38 9.00 -14.29
C SER A 319 45.63 9.18 -15.78
N ASP A 320 46.33 8.23 -16.39
CA ASP A 320 46.43 8.09 -17.84
C ASP A 320 45.19 7.44 -18.47
N HIS A 321 44.21 7.01 -17.64
CA HIS A 321 42.91 6.53 -18.07
C HIS A 321 41.79 7.51 -17.74
N LEU A 322 40.68 7.46 -18.51
CA LEU A 322 39.42 8.10 -18.18
C LEU A 322 38.52 7.15 -17.37
N PRO A 323 37.77 7.63 -16.37
CA PRO A 323 36.76 6.84 -15.74
C PRO A 323 35.59 6.54 -16.69
N VAL A 324 35.07 5.32 -16.66
CA VAL A 324 33.90 4.88 -17.42
C VAL A 324 32.71 4.71 -16.49
N ALA A 325 31.63 5.43 -16.77
CA ALA A 325 30.43 5.43 -15.95
C ALA A 325 29.26 4.73 -16.66
N LEU A 326 28.43 4.05 -15.88
CA LEU A 326 27.16 3.46 -16.28
C LEU A 326 26.16 3.58 -15.11
N ASP A 327 24.95 4.04 -15.38
CA ASP A 327 23.89 4.06 -14.39
C ASP A 327 23.01 2.81 -14.52
N LEU A 328 22.53 2.31 -13.37
CA LEU A 328 21.57 1.22 -13.29
C LEU A 328 20.28 1.74 -12.65
N GLN A 329 19.12 1.39 -13.19
CA GLN A 329 17.86 1.54 -12.48
C GLN A 329 17.77 0.52 -11.34
N VAL A 330 16.91 0.80 -10.35
CA VAL A 330 16.62 -0.14 -9.24
C VAL A 330 15.28 -0.83 -9.47
N PRO A 331 15.00 -1.96 -8.80
CA PRO A 331 13.71 -2.64 -8.94
C PRO A 331 12.52 -1.80 -8.48
N ALA A 332 11.31 -2.19 -8.90
CA ALA A 332 10.06 -1.65 -8.41
C ALA A 332 9.83 -1.95 -6.92
N ILE A 333 9.03 -1.13 -6.24
CA ILE A 333 8.61 -1.32 -4.84
C ILE A 333 7.10 -1.20 -4.75
N VAL A 334 6.42 -2.32 -4.46
CA VAL A 334 4.96 -2.35 -4.29
C VAL A 334 4.54 -1.81 -2.93
N SER A 335 3.54 -0.94 -2.93
CA SER A 335 2.81 -0.50 -1.74
C SER A 335 1.31 -0.60 -2.00
N ALA A 336 0.55 -1.12 -1.04
CA ALA A 336 -0.89 -1.26 -1.17
C ALA A 336 -1.60 -1.11 0.19
N ASP A 337 -2.92 -0.90 0.16
CA ASP A 337 -3.75 -0.93 1.35
C ASP A 337 -3.63 -2.28 2.06
N ALA A 338 -3.48 -2.28 3.39
CA ALA A 338 -3.32 -3.51 4.16
C ALA A 338 -4.64 -4.30 4.29
N ALA A 339 -5.79 -3.61 4.24
CA ALA A 339 -7.11 -4.21 4.39
C ALA A 339 -8.22 -3.34 3.80
N LEU A 340 -9.30 -3.99 3.30
CA LEU A 340 -10.53 -3.34 2.86
C LEU A 340 -11.72 -3.92 3.65
N SER A 341 -12.51 -3.03 4.27
CA SER A 341 -13.71 -3.40 5.01
C SER A 341 -14.96 -3.00 4.25
N PHE A 342 -15.82 -3.96 3.95
CA PHE A 342 -17.10 -3.76 3.26
C PHE A 342 -18.26 -3.54 4.23
N GLY A 343 -18.01 -3.66 5.55
CA GLY A 343 -19.03 -3.51 6.57
C GLY A 343 -20.11 -4.59 6.51
N THR A 344 -21.34 -4.21 6.93
CA THR A 344 -22.52 -5.07 6.89
C THR A 344 -23.50 -4.53 5.86
N VAL A 345 -23.96 -5.40 4.97
CA VAL A 345 -24.93 -5.09 3.91
C VAL A 345 -26.03 -6.16 3.85
N ILE A 346 -27.08 -5.89 3.11
CA ILE A 346 -28.15 -6.88 2.87
C ILE A 346 -27.98 -7.49 1.48
N VAL A 347 -28.42 -8.72 1.29
CA VAL A 347 -28.42 -9.45 0.01
C VAL A 347 -28.91 -8.55 -1.14
N GLY A 348 -28.17 -8.54 -2.26
CA GLY A 348 -28.46 -7.73 -3.43
C GLY A 348 -27.94 -6.29 -3.38
N ALA A 349 -27.31 -5.87 -2.28
CA ALA A 349 -26.64 -4.56 -2.21
C ALA A 349 -25.43 -4.49 -3.15
N THR A 350 -25.08 -3.30 -3.61
CA THR A 350 -23.76 -3.02 -4.15
C THR A 350 -22.79 -2.78 -2.99
N ALA A 351 -21.68 -3.52 -2.97
CA ALA A 351 -20.64 -3.39 -1.95
C ALA A 351 -19.27 -3.38 -2.63
N GLU A 352 -18.71 -2.19 -2.79
CA GLU A 352 -17.41 -1.95 -3.44
C GLU A 352 -16.49 -1.12 -2.54
N GLN A 353 -15.19 -1.40 -2.63
CA GLN A 353 -14.11 -0.64 -2.00
C GLN A 353 -13.00 -0.43 -3.01
N THR A 354 -12.25 0.63 -2.84
CA THR A 354 -11.11 0.94 -3.69
C THR A 354 -9.84 0.41 -3.05
N LEU A 355 -9.09 -0.41 -3.79
CA LEU A 355 -7.72 -0.80 -3.49
C LEU A 355 -6.80 0.12 -4.27
N THR A 356 -5.87 0.76 -3.60
CA THR A 356 -4.80 1.54 -4.24
C THR A 356 -3.51 0.73 -4.22
N VAL A 357 -2.89 0.53 -5.39
CA VAL A 357 -1.55 -0.06 -5.54
C VAL A 357 -0.63 1.02 -6.09
N THR A 358 0.55 1.16 -5.51
CA THR A 358 1.50 2.23 -5.83
C THR A 358 2.90 1.66 -6.01
N ASN A 359 3.64 2.12 -7.03
CA ASN A 359 5.09 1.92 -7.15
C ASN A 359 5.81 3.07 -6.42
N THR A 360 6.37 2.77 -5.25
CA THR A 360 7.06 3.76 -4.41
C THR A 360 8.55 3.87 -4.68
N ALA A 361 9.09 3.07 -5.61
CA ALA A 361 10.51 3.15 -6.00
C ALA A 361 10.84 4.53 -6.56
N VAL A 362 12.06 5.01 -6.26
CA VAL A 362 12.52 6.34 -6.69
C VAL A 362 13.13 6.25 -8.08
N ILE A 363 12.73 7.16 -8.95
CA ILE A 363 13.25 7.25 -10.34
C ILE A 363 14.78 7.53 -10.35
N PRO A 364 15.53 6.81 -11.19
CA PRO A 364 15.11 5.81 -12.16
C PRO A 364 14.98 4.41 -11.52
N ALA A 365 13.80 3.86 -11.62
CA ALA A 365 13.47 2.52 -11.14
C ALA A 365 12.53 1.86 -12.15
N ASP A 366 12.42 0.55 -12.02
CA ASP A 366 11.57 -0.28 -12.85
C ASP A 366 10.09 0.06 -12.72
N GLU A 367 9.30 -0.20 -13.76
CA GLU A 367 7.85 -0.15 -13.74
C GLU A 367 7.32 -1.34 -12.92
N LEU A 368 6.46 -1.08 -11.94
CA LEU A 368 5.83 -2.15 -11.16
C LEU A 368 4.80 -2.89 -12.02
N THR A 369 5.03 -4.17 -12.26
CA THR A 369 4.09 -5.05 -12.94
C THR A 369 3.43 -6.00 -11.95
N TYR A 370 2.07 -6.08 -11.95
CA TYR A 370 1.36 -6.91 -10.97
C TYR A 370 0.03 -7.45 -11.48
N THR A 371 -0.49 -8.46 -10.79
CA THR A 371 -1.83 -9.03 -10.98
C THR A 371 -2.58 -9.13 -9.67
N LEU A 372 -3.93 -9.10 -9.73
CA LEU A 372 -4.81 -9.20 -8.58
C LEU A 372 -5.57 -10.53 -8.60
N THR A 373 -5.56 -11.26 -7.49
CA THR A 373 -6.35 -12.48 -7.31
C THR A 373 -7.25 -12.33 -6.09
N ALA A 374 -8.57 -12.22 -6.32
CA ALA A 374 -9.55 -12.10 -5.25
C ALA A 374 -9.87 -13.47 -4.64
N PRO A 375 -10.11 -13.54 -3.30
CA PRO A 375 -10.57 -14.75 -2.64
C PRO A 375 -12.04 -15.02 -2.95
N ALA A 376 -12.53 -16.23 -2.62
CA ALA A 376 -13.95 -16.57 -2.76
C ALA A 376 -14.86 -15.58 -2.02
N GLY A 377 -15.91 -15.13 -2.67
CA GLY A 377 -16.85 -14.14 -2.14
C GLY A 377 -16.50 -12.69 -2.48
N PHE A 378 -15.43 -12.47 -3.25
CA PHE A 378 -15.03 -11.17 -3.75
C PHE A 378 -14.64 -11.23 -5.23
N THR A 379 -14.56 -10.07 -5.88
CA THR A 379 -14.05 -9.93 -7.25
C THR A 379 -13.06 -8.78 -7.33
N ALA A 380 -12.07 -8.91 -8.22
CA ALA A 380 -11.08 -7.90 -8.54
C ALA A 380 -10.91 -7.80 -10.07
N PRO A 381 -10.37 -6.71 -10.60
CA PRO A 381 -9.98 -6.60 -12.00
C PRO A 381 -8.99 -7.71 -12.38
N ALA A 382 -9.17 -8.29 -13.56
CA ALA A 382 -8.30 -9.32 -14.11
C ALA A 382 -7.25 -8.71 -15.05
N GLY A 383 -6.16 -9.45 -15.27
CA GLY A 383 -5.07 -9.09 -16.17
C GLY A 383 -3.90 -8.42 -15.46
N THR A 384 -2.83 -8.21 -16.22
CA THR A 384 -1.62 -7.53 -15.76
C THR A 384 -1.88 -6.02 -15.69
N GLN A 385 -1.40 -5.40 -14.63
CA GLN A 385 -1.43 -3.97 -14.37
C GLN A 385 0.00 -3.47 -14.26
N THR A 386 0.25 -2.20 -14.58
CA THR A 386 1.58 -1.59 -14.48
C THR A 386 1.49 -0.19 -13.87
N GLU A 387 2.52 0.18 -13.09
CA GLU A 387 2.65 1.49 -12.46
C GLU A 387 4.07 2.01 -12.59
N PRO A 388 4.26 3.21 -13.17
CA PRO A 388 5.58 3.81 -13.28
C PRO A 388 6.15 4.11 -11.90
N ALA A 389 7.48 4.08 -11.79
CA ALA A 389 8.20 4.49 -10.59
C ALA A 389 7.94 5.97 -10.23
N GLY A 390 8.30 6.36 -9.01
CA GLY A 390 8.14 7.73 -8.53
C GLY A 390 6.75 8.05 -7.98
N GLY A 391 6.02 7.04 -7.50
CA GLY A 391 4.70 7.20 -6.88
C GLY A 391 3.53 7.05 -7.86
N GLY A 392 3.75 6.45 -9.02
CA GLY A 392 2.66 6.01 -9.90
C GLY A 392 1.70 5.08 -9.15
N SER A 393 0.40 5.29 -9.29
CA SER A 393 -0.60 4.53 -8.53
C SER A 393 -1.87 4.29 -9.33
N ASN A 394 -2.48 3.12 -9.12
CA ASN A 394 -3.73 2.71 -9.71
C ASN A 394 -4.77 2.36 -8.65
N ALA A 395 -6.02 2.73 -8.91
CA ALA A 395 -7.17 2.49 -8.05
C ALA A 395 -8.05 1.40 -8.65
N HIS A 396 -8.19 0.28 -7.94
CA HIS A 396 -8.95 -0.89 -8.36
C HIS A 396 -10.25 -1.01 -7.58
N ALA A 397 -11.38 -1.15 -8.27
CA ALA A 397 -12.65 -1.48 -7.66
C ALA A 397 -12.66 -2.96 -7.25
N ILE A 398 -12.74 -3.22 -5.96
CA ILE A 398 -12.89 -4.56 -5.38
C ILE A 398 -14.33 -4.69 -4.89
N ALA A 399 -15.06 -5.70 -5.35
CA ALA A 399 -16.45 -5.91 -4.96
C ALA A 399 -16.63 -7.15 -4.09
N MET A 400 -17.47 -7.03 -3.04
CA MET A 400 -17.94 -8.15 -2.26
C MET A 400 -19.20 -8.74 -2.91
N LEU A 401 -19.25 -10.06 -3.12
CA LEU A 401 -20.41 -10.75 -3.66
C LEU A 401 -21.54 -10.82 -2.63
N THR A 402 -22.66 -10.15 -2.93
CA THR A 402 -23.79 -10.00 -2.03
C THR A 402 -24.99 -10.89 -2.38
N SER A 403 -24.88 -11.81 -3.34
CA SER A 403 -25.96 -12.71 -3.76
C SER A 403 -26.38 -13.74 -2.71
N SER A 404 -25.57 -13.98 -1.68
CA SER A 404 -25.85 -14.91 -0.59
C SER A 404 -25.38 -14.36 0.74
N ALA A 405 -26.22 -14.54 1.77
CA ALA A 405 -25.89 -14.16 3.14
C ALA A 405 -24.70 -14.96 3.69
N GLY A 406 -23.97 -14.35 4.61
CA GLY A 406 -22.83 -14.95 5.29
C GLY A 406 -21.73 -13.94 5.58
N VAL A 407 -20.82 -14.31 6.45
CA VAL A 407 -19.57 -13.61 6.66
C VAL A 407 -18.66 -13.91 5.46
N LYS A 408 -18.10 -12.85 4.85
CA LYS A 408 -17.14 -12.93 3.74
C LYS A 408 -15.81 -12.45 4.28
N ALA A 409 -14.77 -13.28 4.14
CA ALA A 409 -13.42 -12.93 4.56
C ALA A 409 -12.40 -13.70 3.72
N GLY A 410 -11.23 -13.11 3.50
CA GLY A 410 -10.12 -13.72 2.79
C GLY A 410 -9.04 -12.71 2.46
N ASN A 411 -7.97 -13.17 1.83
CA ASN A 411 -6.90 -12.30 1.36
C ASN A 411 -6.98 -12.16 -0.17
N LEU A 412 -7.07 -10.93 -0.65
CA LEU A 412 -6.72 -10.62 -2.03
C LEU A 412 -5.21 -10.68 -2.14
N VAL A 413 -4.71 -11.38 -3.14
CA VAL A 413 -3.27 -11.55 -3.39
C VAL A 413 -2.88 -10.62 -4.53
N ILE A 414 -1.87 -9.79 -4.31
CA ILE A 414 -1.15 -9.04 -5.32
C ILE A 414 0.12 -9.83 -5.62
N LEU A 415 0.26 -10.32 -6.85
CA LEU A 415 1.52 -10.90 -7.33
C LEU A 415 2.23 -9.83 -8.16
N SER A 416 3.47 -9.50 -7.81
CA SER A 416 4.25 -8.43 -8.42
C SER A 416 5.67 -8.86 -8.76
N ASP A 417 6.35 -8.06 -9.56
CA ASP A 417 7.78 -8.14 -9.87
C ASP A 417 8.68 -7.46 -8.83
N ASP A 418 8.11 -6.85 -7.76
CA ASP A 418 8.89 -6.40 -6.62
C ASP A 418 9.67 -7.59 -6.02
N PRO A 419 11.01 -7.59 -6.06
CA PRO A 419 11.81 -8.73 -5.62
C PRO A 419 11.68 -9.03 -4.12
N ASP A 420 11.35 -8.03 -3.32
CA ASP A 420 11.20 -8.15 -1.87
C ASP A 420 9.77 -8.55 -1.47
N HIS A 421 8.79 -8.20 -2.28
CA HIS A 421 7.38 -8.46 -2.05
C HIS A 421 6.70 -9.10 -3.28
N PRO A 422 7.19 -10.25 -3.78
CA PRO A 422 6.61 -10.89 -4.96
C PRO A 422 5.17 -11.35 -4.75
N SER A 423 4.70 -11.34 -3.51
CA SER A 423 3.32 -11.64 -3.13
C SER A 423 2.93 -10.83 -1.91
N THR A 424 1.95 -9.93 -2.08
CA THR A 424 1.40 -9.08 -1.01
C THR A 424 -0.06 -9.44 -0.77
N ASN A 425 -0.46 -9.52 0.50
CA ASN A 425 -1.82 -9.86 0.90
C ASN A 425 -2.57 -8.64 1.41
N VAL A 426 -3.79 -8.43 0.90
CA VAL A 426 -4.73 -7.40 1.37
C VAL A 426 -5.92 -8.11 2.02
N ALA A 427 -6.13 -7.89 3.32
CA ALA A 427 -7.23 -8.54 4.04
C ALA A 427 -8.59 -7.95 3.62
N LEU A 428 -9.52 -8.79 3.19
CA LEU A 428 -10.89 -8.41 2.82
C LEU A 428 -11.88 -8.94 3.85
N GLY A 429 -12.87 -8.12 4.26
CA GLY A 429 -13.88 -8.54 5.21
C GLY A 429 -15.20 -7.79 5.10
N GLY A 430 -16.33 -8.52 5.28
CA GLY A 430 -17.67 -7.96 5.33
C GLY A 430 -18.71 -9.00 5.69
N THR A 431 -19.94 -8.55 5.96
CA THR A 431 -21.06 -9.43 6.28
C THR A 431 -22.26 -9.13 5.39
N VAL A 432 -22.84 -10.15 4.82
CA VAL A 432 -24.06 -10.06 4.03
C VAL A 432 -25.20 -10.68 4.85
N LEU A 433 -26.22 -9.89 5.17
CA LEU A 433 -27.42 -10.34 5.89
C LEU A 433 -28.52 -10.73 4.90
N ARG A 434 -29.37 -11.68 5.28
CA ARG A 434 -30.67 -11.91 4.63
C ARG A 434 -31.62 -10.76 4.94
N HIS A 435 -32.63 -10.55 4.10
CA HIS A 435 -33.73 -9.66 4.42
C HIS A 435 -34.48 -10.14 5.67
N ALA A 436 -35.06 -9.21 6.41
CA ALA A 436 -35.99 -9.52 7.46
C ALA A 436 -37.26 -10.15 6.89
N VAL A 437 -37.97 -10.97 7.71
CA VAL A 437 -39.19 -11.65 7.29
C VAL A 437 -40.31 -11.30 8.27
N PRO A 438 -41.18 -10.32 7.96
CA PRO A 438 -42.26 -9.92 8.83
C PRO A 438 -43.31 -11.06 8.96
N SER A 439 -43.75 -11.30 10.19
CA SER A 439 -44.81 -12.29 10.46
C SER A 439 -45.60 -11.96 11.73
N LEU A 440 -46.85 -12.34 11.78
CA LEU A 440 -47.70 -12.32 12.97
C LEU A 440 -47.63 -13.65 13.76
N ALA A 441 -46.89 -14.63 13.27
CA ALA A 441 -46.70 -15.93 13.93
C ALA A 441 -45.20 -16.33 13.91
N GLY A 442 -44.74 -17.04 14.95
CA GLY A 442 -43.34 -17.42 15.10
C GLY A 442 -42.92 -18.68 14.32
N GLY A 443 -43.85 -19.48 13.78
CA GLY A 443 -43.53 -20.75 13.13
C GLY A 443 -43.66 -20.75 11.60
N VAL A 444 -44.49 -19.89 11.05
CA VAL A 444 -44.76 -19.74 9.61
C VAL A 444 -45.07 -18.29 9.32
N GLN A 445 -44.78 -17.83 8.10
CA GLN A 445 -45.09 -16.46 7.73
C GLN A 445 -46.61 -16.23 7.63
N VAL A 446 -47.10 -15.34 8.48
CA VAL A 446 -48.48 -14.85 8.50
C VAL A 446 -48.45 -13.33 8.38
N LEU A 447 -49.00 -12.80 7.28
CA LEU A 447 -49.03 -11.37 7.01
C LEU A 447 -50.35 -10.71 7.40
N ALA A 448 -51.40 -11.50 7.58
CA ALA A 448 -52.69 -11.01 8.02
C ALA A 448 -53.29 -11.96 9.10
N ASP A 449 -53.89 -11.36 10.13
CA ASP A 449 -54.55 -12.09 11.21
C ASP A 449 -55.74 -11.28 11.74
N THR A 450 -56.52 -11.87 12.64
CA THR A 450 -57.66 -11.22 13.26
C THR A 450 -57.51 -11.20 14.78
N LEU A 451 -57.69 -10.04 15.38
CA LEU A 451 -57.85 -9.87 16.82
C LEU A 451 -59.32 -9.58 17.12
N ASP A 452 -60.01 -10.58 17.63
CA ASP A 452 -61.41 -10.48 18.05
C ASP A 452 -61.47 -10.21 19.58
N PHE A 453 -62.02 -9.07 19.94
CA PHE A 453 -62.24 -8.68 21.34
C PHE A 453 -63.46 -9.38 21.95
N GLY A 454 -64.19 -10.12 21.12
CA GLY A 454 -65.39 -10.84 21.53
C GLY A 454 -66.63 -9.96 21.64
N THR A 455 -67.65 -10.51 22.29
CA THR A 455 -68.97 -9.88 22.54
C THR A 455 -69.16 -9.61 24.01
N HIS A 456 -69.27 -8.36 24.39
CA HIS A 456 -69.35 -7.92 25.79
C HIS A 456 -70.35 -6.77 25.94
N GLU A 457 -70.88 -6.56 27.14
CA GLU A 457 -71.57 -5.32 27.52
C GLU A 457 -70.58 -4.18 27.62
N GLU A 458 -71.09 -2.94 27.53
CA GLU A 458 -70.28 -1.71 27.74
C GLU A 458 -69.60 -1.77 29.12
N GLY A 459 -68.25 -1.56 29.13
CA GLY A 459 -67.38 -1.68 30.29
C GLY A 459 -66.72 -3.04 30.47
N GLY A 460 -67.04 -4.05 29.60
CA GLY A 460 -66.57 -5.43 29.73
C GLY A 460 -65.39 -5.82 28.91
N PHE A 461 -64.89 -4.92 28.05
CA PHE A 461 -63.77 -5.21 27.15
C PHE A 461 -62.41 -5.10 27.84
N SER A 462 -61.52 -6.02 27.54
CA SER A 462 -60.11 -6.01 27.95
C SER A 462 -59.25 -5.69 26.75
N ASN A 463 -58.04 -5.16 26.99
CA ASN A 463 -57.07 -4.95 25.94
C ASN A 463 -56.66 -6.28 25.28
N GLY A 464 -56.57 -6.28 23.96
CA GLY A 464 -55.99 -7.35 23.19
C GLY A 464 -54.50 -7.10 22.87
N SER A 465 -53.79 -8.12 22.43
CA SER A 465 -52.41 -7.97 22.01
C SER A 465 -52.09 -8.80 20.76
N VAL A 466 -51.22 -8.28 19.94
CA VAL A 466 -50.65 -8.98 18.80
C VAL A 466 -49.12 -8.90 18.85
N SER A 467 -48.47 -9.95 18.36
CA SER A 467 -47.01 -10.02 18.31
C SER A 467 -46.53 -9.94 16.85
N ALA A 468 -45.51 -9.16 16.60
CA ALA A 468 -44.83 -9.13 15.32
C ALA A 468 -43.44 -9.79 15.46
N PHE A 469 -43.16 -10.71 14.58
CA PHE A 469 -41.96 -11.53 14.57
C PHE A 469 -41.10 -11.15 13.36
N ASN A 470 -39.77 -11.20 13.52
CA ASN A 470 -38.83 -11.38 12.42
C ASN A 470 -38.62 -12.90 12.27
N LEU A 471 -39.35 -13.53 11.36
CA LEU A 471 -39.44 -14.98 11.27
C LEU A 471 -38.08 -15.60 10.95
N GLY A 472 -37.66 -16.56 11.80
CA GLY A 472 -36.39 -17.29 11.63
C GLY A 472 -35.15 -16.41 11.85
N TYR A 473 -35.27 -15.39 12.70
CA TYR A 473 -34.17 -14.48 13.00
C TYR A 473 -32.93 -15.20 13.53
N ASP A 474 -31.79 -14.87 12.96
CA ASP A 474 -30.45 -15.24 13.40
C ASP A 474 -29.42 -14.13 13.13
N ALA A 475 -28.16 -14.37 13.49
CA ALA A 475 -27.08 -13.39 13.35
C ALA A 475 -26.76 -12.97 11.90
N LEU A 476 -27.28 -13.68 10.89
CA LEU A 476 -27.12 -13.38 9.47
C LEU A 476 -28.41 -12.87 8.82
N GLN A 477 -29.35 -12.37 9.62
CA GLN A 477 -30.57 -11.72 9.13
C GLN A 477 -30.64 -10.28 9.62
N ALA A 478 -31.11 -9.37 8.77
CA ALA A 478 -31.37 -7.99 9.14
C ALA A 478 -32.50 -7.92 10.20
N LEU A 479 -32.43 -6.94 11.11
CA LEU A 479 -33.55 -6.66 11.98
C LEU A 479 -34.78 -6.23 11.17
N LEU A 480 -35.95 -6.62 11.60
CA LEU A 480 -37.21 -6.13 11.05
C LEU A 480 -37.55 -4.79 11.70
N ASN A 481 -37.48 -3.71 10.91
CA ASN A 481 -37.89 -2.40 11.39
C ASN A 481 -39.37 -2.14 11.12
N ILE A 482 -40.17 -2.06 12.19
CA ILE A 482 -41.58 -1.65 12.14
C ILE A 482 -41.57 -0.11 12.34
N TYR A 483 -41.85 0.61 11.29
CA TYR A 483 -41.66 2.08 11.26
C TYR A 483 -42.96 2.89 11.24
N GLY A 484 -44.12 2.21 11.13
CA GLY A 484 -45.42 2.84 11.12
C GLY A 484 -46.52 1.92 11.59
N ALA A 485 -47.55 2.47 12.21
CA ALA A 485 -48.78 1.79 12.59
C ALA A 485 -49.97 2.72 12.33
N VAL A 486 -50.96 2.23 11.59
CA VAL A 486 -52.19 2.98 11.25
C VAL A 486 -53.39 2.09 11.49
N ILE A 487 -54.34 2.60 12.28
CA ILE A 487 -55.66 1.98 12.48
C ILE A 487 -56.67 2.76 11.63
N THR A 488 -57.46 2.05 10.84
CA THR A 488 -58.52 2.63 10.01
C THR A 488 -59.87 1.90 10.28
N GLY A 489 -60.95 2.65 10.33
CA GLY A 489 -62.29 2.11 10.64
C GLY A 489 -62.58 2.10 12.14
N GLY A 490 -63.63 1.42 12.54
CA GLY A 490 -64.06 1.23 13.94
C GLY A 490 -64.49 2.51 14.65
N ASP A 491 -64.84 3.57 13.90
CA ASP A 491 -65.28 4.89 14.41
C ASP A 491 -64.27 5.54 15.39
N GLY A 492 -62.94 5.20 15.21
CA GLY A 492 -61.86 5.69 16.03
C GLY A 492 -61.79 5.05 17.45
N ARG A 493 -62.52 3.96 17.69
CA ARG A 493 -62.60 3.30 19.00
C ARG A 493 -61.42 2.40 19.31
N PHE A 494 -60.64 1.99 18.32
CA PHE A 494 -59.45 1.16 18.52
C PHE A 494 -58.19 2.04 18.60
N ALA A 495 -57.34 1.80 19.59
CA ALA A 495 -56.07 2.54 19.76
C ALA A 495 -54.95 1.63 20.25
N LEU A 496 -53.71 1.92 19.81
CA LEU A 496 -52.48 1.33 20.38
C LEU A 496 -52.16 1.94 21.75
N VAL A 497 -51.85 1.10 22.73
CA VAL A 497 -51.53 1.49 24.12
C VAL A 497 -50.22 0.82 24.56
N PRO A 498 -49.15 1.55 24.74
CA PRO A 498 -48.98 2.98 24.48
C PRO A 498 -49.06 3.34 22.98
N ALA A 499 -49.10 4.62 22.68
CA ALA A 499 -49.03 5.09 21.30
C ALA A 499 -47.80 4.50 20.58
N PHE A 500 -47.94 4.26 19.27
CA PHE A 500 -46.89 3.61 18.47
C PHE A 500 -45.56 4.36 18.51
N SER A 501 -44.48 3.61 18.68
CA SER A 501 -43.10 4.04 18.48
C SER A 501 -42.40 3.00 17.57
N ALA A 502 -41.60 3.47 16.66
CA ALA A 502 -40.84 2.58 15.77
C ALA A 502 -39.94 1.64 16.57
N VAL A 503 -39.83 0.39 16.12
CA VAL A 503 -39.09 -0.67 16.81
C VAL A 503 -38.35 -1.54 15.82
N ASP A 504 -37.12 -1.96 16.17
CA ASP A 504 -36.36 -2.99 15.49
C ASP A 504 -36.61 -4.34 16.19
N VAL A 505 -37.01 -5.34 15.42
CA VAL A 505 -37.39 -6.67 15.90
C VAL A 505 -36.39 -7.70 15.43
N GLY A 506 -35.78 -8.39 16.38
CA GLY A 506 -34.98 -9.60 16.16
C GLY A 506 -35.66 -10.76 16.87
N ASP A 507 -35.09 -11.21 17.99
CA ASP A 507 -35.66 -12.14 18.96
C ASP A 507 -35.44 -11.54 20.37
N PRO A 508 -36.50 -11.38 21.18
CA PRO A 508 -37.89 -11.80 20.99
C PRO A 508 -38.72 -10.90 20.08
N ALA A 509 -39.94 -11.37 19.74
CA ALA A 509 -40.96 -10.62 19.00
C ALA A 509 -41.36 -9.31 19.70
N ALA A 510 -41.76 -8.33 18.93
CA ALA A 510 -42.38 -7.10 19.44
C ALA A 510 -43.87 -7.33 19.70
N SER A 511 -44.39 -6.87 20.85
CA SER A 511 -45.81 -6.97 21.21
C SER A 511 -46.48 -5.61 21.16
N PHE A 512 -47.66 -5.55 20.56
CA PHE A 512 -48.50 -4.35 20.45
C PHE A 512 -49.80 -4.59 21.15
N THR A 513 -50.12 -3.78 22.13
CA THR A 513 -51.38 -3.82 22.87
C THR A 513 -52.39 -2.88 22.22
N ILE A 514 -53.57 -3.36 21.94
CA ILE A 514 -54.70 -2.61 21.36
C ILE A 514 -55.82 -2.52 22.39
N ALA A 515 -56.29 -1.30 22.61
CA ALA A 515 -57.47 -1.04 23.42
C ALA A 515 -58.68 -0.77 22.52
N PHE A 516 -59.86 -1.18 22.97
CA PHE A 516 -61.14 -0.81 22.38
C PHE A 516 -61.90 0.08 23.36
N ASP A 517 -62.29 1.29 22.91
CA ASP A 517 -63.14 2.21 23.69
C ASP A 517 -64.62 1.88 23.43
N ASP A 518 -65.22 1.19 24.37
CA ASP A 518 -66.63 0.79 24.33
C ASP A 518 -67.55 1.86 24.92
N SER A 519 -67.01 2.97 25.39
CA SER A 519 -67.79 4.03 26.06
C SER A 519 -68.85 4.65 25.14
N GLY A 520 -70.14 4.60 25.55
CA GLY A 520 -71.25 5.09 24.75
C GLY A 520 -71.47 4.33 23.44
N ALA A 521 -71.01 3.09 23.36
CA ALA A 521 -71.11 2.24 22.15
C ALA A 521 -72.41 1.41 22.14
N ALA A 522 -73.14 1.33 23.26
CA ALA A 522 -74.44 0.64 23.34
C ALA A 522 -75.50 1.52 22.66
N THR A 523 -75.97 1.07 21.47
CA THR A 523 -76.90 1.85 20.61
C THR A 523 -78.34 1.31 20.62
N GLY A 524 -78.66 0.45 21.55
CA GLY A 524 -80.01 -0.21 21.60
C GLY A 524 -80.14 -1.47 20.74
N GLN A 525 -79.09 -1.90 20.07
CA GLN A 525 -78.90 -3.16 19.37
C GLN A 525 -77.43 -3.60 19.47
N ASP A 526 -77.19 -4.92 19.39
CA ASP A 526 -75.81 -5.41 19.30
C ASP A 526 -75.12 -4.78 18.13
N THR A 527 -74.00 -4.15 18.42
CA THR A 527 -73.25 -3.37 17.40
C THR A 527 -71.81 -3.88 17.30
N THR A 528 -71.44 -4.33 16.11
CA THR A 528 -70.05 -4.77 15.83
C THR A 528 -69.26 -3.63 15.22
N TYR A 529 -68.14 -3.29 15.84
CA TYR A 529 -67.14 -2.36 15.36
C TYR A 529 -65.98 -3.13 14.76
N THR A 530 -65.58 -2.78 13.54
CA THR A 530 -64.46 -3.40 12.84
C THR A 530 -63.43 -2.36 12.40
N ALA A 531 -62.16 -2.65 12.58
CA ALA A 531 -61.06 -1.78 12.11
C ALA A 531 -59.94 -2.66 11.54
N THR A 532 -59.01 -1.99 10.87
CA THR A 532 -57.80 -2.64 10.39
C THR A 532 -56.58 -1.87 10.91
N LEU A 533 -55.72 -2.58 11.64
CA LEU A 533 -54.40 -2.10 12.01
C LEU A 533 -53.39 -2.59 10.97
N VAL A 534 -52.66 -1.66 10.37
CA VAL A 534 -51.57 -1.94 9.44
C VAL A 534 -50.26 -1.50 10.06
N LEU A 535 -49.32 -2.45 10.22
CA LEU A 535 -47.94 -2.20 10.64
C LEU A 535 -47.08 -2.16 9.41
N SER A 536 -46.46 -1.00 9.14
CA SER A 536 -45.51 -0.82 8.01
C SER A 536 -44.13 -1.35 8.38
N THR A 537 -43.59 -2.20 7.54
CA THR A 537 -42.34 -2.93 7.81
C THR A 537 -41.29 -2.70 6.71
N ARG A 538 -40.03 -2.76 7.11
CA ARG A 538 -38.87 -2.73 6.24
C ARG A 538 -37.68 -3.45 6.89
N ASP A 539 -36.59 -3.65 6.13
CA ASP A 539 -35.32 -4.08 6.70
C ASP A 539 -34.74 -3.03 7.66
N GLN A 540 -33.78 -3.44 8.46
CA GLN A 540 -32.99 -2.56 9.33
C GLN A 540 -32.49 -1.33 8.57
N GLN A 541 -32.81 -0.18 9.09
CA GLN A 541 -32.44 1.11 8.46
C GLN A 541 -30.93 1.34 8.52
N GLY A 542 -30.38 1.96 7.45
CA GLY A 542 -28.96 2.36 7.37
C GLY A 542 -28.05 1.29 6.77
N LEU A 543 -28.55 0.10 6.47
CA LEU A 543 -27.81 -0.93 5.75
C LEU A 543 -28.03 -0.79 4.25
N ALA A 544 -26.96 -0.90 3.46
CA ALA A 544 -27.08 -0.97 2.01
C ALA A 544 -27.88 -2.23 1.62
N GLY A 545 -28.78 -2.10 0.65
CA GLY A 545 -29.68 -3.18 0.23
C GLY A 545 -30.98 -3.28 1.04
N ALA A 546 -31.19 -2.42 2.07
CA ALA A 546 -32.45 -2.40 2.82
C ALA A 546 -33.64 -2.02 1.92
N THR A 547 -34.74 -2.76 2.05
CA THR A 547 -35.97 -2.57 1.27
C THR A 547 -37.20 -2.47 2.17
N ASN A 548 -38.29 -1.91 1.63
CA ASN A 548 -39.58 -2.04 2.26
C ASN A 548 -40.07 -3.48 2.12
N LEU A 549 -40.69 -4.00 3.19
CA LEU A 549 -41.20 -5.36 3.29
C LEU A 549 -42.74 -5.37 3.30
N PRO A 550 -43.37 -6.51 3.09
CA PRO A 550 -44.82 -6.63 3.19
C PRO A 550 -45.32 -6.20 4.57
N SER A 551 -46.32 -5.31 4.62
CA SER A 551 -46.95 -4.86 5.86
C SER A 551 -47.69 -6.00 6.56
N LEU A 552 -47.79 -5.92 7.90
CA LEU A 552 -48.61 -6.81 8.71
C LEU A 552 -49.99 -6.16 8.89
N THR A 553 -51.05 -6.94 8.61
CA THR A 553 -52.43 -6.48 8.67
C THR A 553 -53.17 -7.23 9.73
N ILE A 554 -53.78 -6.51 10.68
CA ILE A 554 -54.57 -7.11 11.77
C ILE A 554 -56.00 -6.60 11.65
N HIS A 555 -56.96 -7.50 11.41
CA HIS A 555 -58.37 -7.18 11.43
C HIS A 555 -58.84 -7.17 12.88
N LEU A 556 -59.41 -6.05 13.31
CA LEU A 556 -59.92 -5.87 14.67
C LEU A 556 -61.45 -5.97 14.65
N ALA A 557 -62.02 -6.72 15.58
CA ALA A 557 -63.45 -6.82 15.74
C ALA A 557 -63.83 -6.78 17.22
N ALA A 558 -64.90 -6.04 17.54
CA ALA A 558 -65.47 -5.96 18.88
C ALA A 558 -67.01 -5.82 18.79
N THR A 559 -67.78 -6.64 19.45
CA THR A 559 -69.23 -6.54 19.46
C THR A 559 -69.74 -6.11 20.83
N VAL A 560 -70.34 -4.90 20.86
CA VAL A 560 -70.98 -4.39 22.09
C VAL A 560 -72.42 -4.89 22.17
N GLN A 561 -72.75 -5.64 23.22
CA GLN A 561 -74.08 -6.17 23.46
C GLN A 561 -75.05 -5.06 23.93
N GLN A 562 -76.23 -5.14 23.47
CA GLN A 562 -77.32 -4.30 23.98
C GLN A 562 -77.57 -4.63 25.46
N ASN A 563 -77.64 -3.60 26.27
CA ASN A 563 -78.15 -3.76 27.63
C ASN A 563 -79.68 -3.87 27.57
N ASN A 564 -80.15 -5.09 27.40
CA ASN A 564 -81.59 -5.40 27.42
C ASN A 564 -82.18 -5.28 28.87
N GLN A 565 -82.10 -4.08 29.39
CA GLN A 565 -83.03 -3.81 30.53
C GLN A 565 -84.40 -3.49 29.94
N THR A 566 -85.26 -4.53 29.77
CA THR A 566 -86.66 -4.33 29.58
C THR A 566 -87.21 -3.50 30.79
N ALA A 567 -87.67 -2.28 30.47
CA ALA A 567 -88.39 -1.49 31.45
C ALA A 567 -89.75 -2.15 31.79
N VAL A 568 -89.75 -3.12 32.69
CA VAL A 568 -90.92 -3.48 33.47
C VAL A 568 -90.46 -3.80 34.89
N GLY A 569 -90.72 -2.88 35.81
CA GLY A 569 -90.88 -3.00 37.24
C GLY A 569 -90.01 -4.03 37.98
N ASP A 570 -88.92 -3.63 38.35
CA ASP A 570 -88.08 -3.84 39.52
C ASP A 570 -86.67 -3.52 39.13
N GLN A 571 -86.30 -2.25 39.35
CA GLN A 571 -84.89 -1.99 39.38
C GLN A 571 -84.26 -2.96 40.38
N PRO A 572 -83.27 -3.79 39.98
CA PRO A 572 -82.45 -4.46 40.97
C PRO A 572 -81.87 -3.36 41.83
N GLN A 573 -82.33 -3.31 43.08
CA GLN A 573 -81.76 -2.36 44.05
C GLN A 573 -80.25 -2.60 44.04
N VAL A 574 -79.52 -1.60 43.61
CA VAL A 574 -78.09 -1.60 43.78
C VAL A 574 -77.86 -1.76 45.29
N THR A 575 -77.47 -2.94 45.69
CA THR A 575 -77.38 -3.31 47.12
C THR A 575 -76.04 -2.87 47.74
N ALA A 576 -75.15 -2.35 46.94
CA ALA A 576 -73.87 -1.84 47.39
C ALA A 576 -73.40 -0.67 46.52
N THR A 577 -72.83 0.39 47.13
CA THR A 577 -72.13 1.45 46.42
C THR A 577 -70.82 0.89 45.92
N LEU A 578 -70.60 0.91 44.63
CA LEU A 578 -69.39 0.37 43.95
C LEU A 578 -68.76 1.42 43.06
N LEU A 579 -67.44 1.54 43.20
CA LEU A 579 -66.63 2.29 42.26
C LEU A 579 -66.03 1.28 41.23
N ARG A 580 -66.34 1.48 39.94
CA ARG A 580 -65.87 0.62 38.88
C ARG A 580 -64.50 1.08 38.36
N ALA A 581 -63.75 0.19 37.72
CA ALA A 581 -62.48 0.55 37.10
C ALA A 581 -62.67 1.69 36.09
N ASN A 582 -61.79 2.66 36.13
CA ASN A 582 -61.75 3.76 35.15
C ASN A 582 -61.22 3.31 33.80
N PHE A 583 -61.74 3.89 32.72
CA PHE A 583 -61.31 3.58 31.36
C PHE A 583 -61.17 4.87 30.53
N PRO A 584 -60.09 4.96 29.69
CA PRO A 584 -58.92 4.09 29.66
C PRO A 584 -58.10 4.15 30.94
N ASN A 585 -57.34 3.10 31.25
CA ASN A 585 -56.40 3.07 32.38
C ASN A 585 -55.18 2.18 31.99
N PRO A 586 -53.96 2.76 31.91
CA PRO A 586 -53.63 4.16 32.14
C PRO A 586 -54.17 5.13 31.08
N PHE A 587 -54.30 6.42 31.40
CA PHE A 587 -54.80 7.46 30.51
C PHE A 587 -53.81 8.62 30.38
N LEU A 588 -53.84 9.30 29.21
CA LEU A 588 -52.98 10.47 28.94
C LEU A 588 -53.71 11.82 29.07
N ALA A 589 -54.96 11.89 28.61
CA ALA A 589 -55.73 13.14 28.55
C ALA A 589 -57.00 13.13 29.38
N GLY A 590 -57.52 11.94 29.69
CA GLY A 590 -58.76 11.77 30.47
C GLY A 590 -59.15 10.34 30.63
N THR A 591 -59.95 10.05 31.65
CA THR A 591 -60.54 8.73 31.93
C THR A 591 -61.96 8.92 32.41
N ARG A 592 -62.81 7.92 32.15
CA ARG A 592 -64.19 7.88 32.65
C ARG A 592 -64.22 7.08 33.94
N ILE A 593 -64.78 7.63 35.01
CA ILE A 593 -65.01 6.97 36.29
C ILE A 593 -66.47 6.60 36.35
N ARG A 594 -66.81 5.33 36.59
CA ARG A 594 -68.17 4.83 36.76
C ARG A 594 -68.34 4.37 38.19
N PHE A 595 -69.55 4.61 38.75
CA PHE A 595 -69.87 4.15 40.06
C PHE A 595 -71.39 3.89 40.15
N ASP A 596 -71.78 2.96 41.02
CA ASP A 596 -73.13 2.62 41.31
C ASP A 596 -73.43 3.05 42.76
N LEU A 597 -74.62 3.60 43.02
CA LEU A 597 -75.05 4.00 44.36
C LEU A 597 -76.14 3.10 44.86
N ALA A 598 -76.00 2.52 46.07
CA ALA A 598 -77.00 1.70 46.72
C ALA A 598 -78.19 2.52 47.18
N GLN A 599 -78.08 3.79 47.37
CA GLN A 599 -79.16 4.75 47.75
C GLN A 599 -78.87 6.10 47.11
N GLU A 600 -79.87 6.85 46.71
CA GLU A 600 -79.77 8.19 46.19
C GLU A 600 -79.19 9.12 47.29
N GLY A 601 -78.13 9.85 46.94
CA GLY A 601 -77.45 10.72 47.86
C GLY A 601 -76.32 11.48 47.22
N PRO A 602 -75.78 12.50 47.90
CA PRO A 602 -74.68 13.28 47.41
C PRO A 602 -73.38 12.42 47.26
N VAL A 603 -72.77 12.44 46.07
CA VAL A 603 -71.54 11.69 45.79
C VAL A 603 -70.37 12.64 45.82
N ARG A 604 -69.30 12.23 46.48
CA ARG A 604 -68.02 12.92 46.45
C ARG A 604 -66.93 11.97 45.95
N ILE A 605 -66.40 12.22 44.76
CA ILE A 605 -65.27 11.49 44.22
C ILE A 605 -63.98 12.26 44.54
N GLN A 606 -63.00 11.59 45.12
CA GLN A 606 -61.67 12.15 45.39
C GLN A 606 -60.62 11.30 44.71
N VAL A 607 -59.70 11.96 44.01
CA VAL A 607 -58.56 11.30 43.35
C VAL A 607 -57.32 11.53 44.21
N PHE A 608 -56.57 10.48 44.45
CA PHE A 608 -55.36 10.55 45.26
C PHE A 608 -54.14 10.15 44.41
N ASP A 609 -53.01 10.77 44.70
CA ASP A 609 -51.72 10.29 44.19
C ASP A 609 -51.29 9.02 44.96
N VAL A 610 -50.19 8.40 44.52
CA VAL A 610 -49.63 7.18 45.13
C VAL A 610 -49.12 7.41 46.57
N GLN A 611 -49.00 8.65 47.06
CA GLN A 611 -48.64 9.03 48.42
C GLN A 611 -49.89 9.33 49.25
N GLY A 612 -51.09 9.21 48.71
CA GLY A 612 -52.35 9.45 49.41
C GLY A 612 -52.79 10.90 49.53
N ARG A 613 -52.25 11.81 48.70
CA ARG A 613 -52.65 13.21 48.66
C ARG A 613 -53.78 13.40 47.64
N ILE A 614 -54.76 14.20 47.98
CA ILE A 614 -55.86 14.54 47.06
C ILE A 614 -55.31 15.38 45.92
N LEU A 615 -55.58 14.98 44.67
CA LEU A 615 -55.23 15.68 43.43
C LEU A 615 -56.31 16.69 43.06
#